data_ee12187867e69284f68fa09c55d9fed2
#
_entry.id   ee12187867e69284f68fa09c55d9fed2
#
_cell.length_a   1.000
_cell.length_b   1.000
_cell.length_c   1.000
_cell.angle_alpha   90.00
_cell.angle_beta   90.00
_cell.angle_gamma   90.00
#
_symmetry.space_group_name_H-M   'P 1'
#
loop_
_entity.id
_entity.type
_entity.pdbx_description
1 polymer ?
#
loop_
_entity_poly.entity_id
_entity_poly.type
_entity_poly.pdbx_seq_one_letter_code
_entity_poly.pdbx_strand_id
1 'polypeptide(L)'
;MRILALDIGSGTEDVLLYDDSKEVENCIKIVLPSPSLVYSRKICYFTKLRSDLFIKGGPIGGGRFTESLRRHLKTGSKIIMTKDAAYSVRNNLEEVRARDIPVIEGENPPQDFKGETLEIKEVNIAEL
;
A
#
# COMPACT_ATOMS: atom_id res chain seq x y z
N MET A 1 28.45 -4.05 14.71
CA MET A 1 27.42 -3.15 14.14
C MET A 1 26.49 -3.96 13.25
N ARG A 2 25.22 -3.72 13.36
CA ARG A 2 24.20 -4.36 12.53
C ARG A 2 23.40 -3.30 11.79
N ILE A 3 23.14 -3.55 10.51
CA ILE A 3 22.39 -2.62 9.66
C ILE A 3 21.28 -3.41 8.97
N LEU A 4 20.06 -2.88 9.06
CA LEU A 4 18.93 -3.39 8.29
C LEU A 4 18.83 -2.54 7.02
N ALA A 5 19.06 -3.17 5.87
CA ALA A 5 18.95 -2.51 4.56
C ALA A 5 17.71 -3.03 3.84
N LEU A 6 16.93 -2.10 3.28
CA LEU A 6 15.70 -2.40 2.56
C LEU A 6 15.78 -1.81 1.16
N ASP A 7 15.43 -2.60 0.16
CA ASP A 7 15.27 -2.14 -1.22
C ASP A 7 13.85 -2.49 -1.67
N ILE A 8 13.00 -1.48 -1.80
CA ILE A 8 11.58 -1.65 -2.07
C ILE A 8 11.31 -1.31 -3.54
N GLY A 9 11.01 -2.34 -4.33
CA GLY A 9 10.64 -2.21 -5.74
C GLY A 9 9.14 -2.35 -5.97
N SER A 10 8.73 -2.39 -7.22
CA SER A 10 7.31 -2.53 -7.58
C SER A 10 6.80 -3.98 -7.44
N GLY A 11 7.68 -4.97 -7.46
CA GLY A 11 7.31 -6.38 -7.34
C GLY A 11 7.85 -7.04 -6.09
N THR A 12 9.07 -6.69 -5.65
CA THR A 12 9.74 -7.32 -4.51
C THR A 12 10.33 -6.28 -3.57
N GLU A 13 10.45 -6.68 -2.33
CA GLU A 13 11.17 -5.98 -1.29
C GLU A 13 12.34 -6.85 -0.86
N ASP A 14 13.57 -6.36 -1.05
CA ASP A 14 14.78 -7.06 -0.65
C ASP A 14 15.22 -6.56 0.72
N VAL A 15 15.39 -7.49 1.66
CA VAL A 15 15.77 -7.19 3.04
C VAL A 15 17.11 -7.85 3.32
N LEU A 16 18.08 -7.05 3.75
CA LEU A 16 19.40 -7.53 4.18
C LEU A 16 19.65 -7.11 5.63
N LEU A 17 19.87 -8.08 6.49
CA LEU A 17 20.39 -7.81 7.82
C LEU A 17 21.91 -7.99 7.79
N TYR A 18 22.61 -6.87 7.65
CA TYR A 18 24.08 -6.84 7.61
C TYR A 18 24.64 -6.90 9.03
N ASP A 19 25.64 -7.76 9.22
CA ASP A 19 26.36 -7.90 10.49
C ASP A 19 27.86 -7.88 10.16
N ASP A 20 28.60 -6.91 10.66
CA ASP A 20 30.02 -6.74 10.37
C ASP A 20 30.90 -7.81 11.01
N SER A 21 30.36 -8.63 11.91
CA SER A 21 31.05 -9.79 12.47
C SER A 21 31.04 -11.01 11.55
N LYS A 22 30.33 -10.92 10.40
CA LYS A 22 30.17 -12.01 9.43
C LYS A 22 30.57 -11.57 8.02
N GLU A 23 30.97 -12.53 7.20
CA GLU A 23 31.12 -12.28 5.77
C GLU A 23 29.75 -11.90 5.19
N VAL A 24 29.74 -11.04 4.15
CA VAL A 24 28.49 -10.55 3.53
C VAL A 24 27.62 -11.72 3.07
N GLU A 25 28.23 -12.78 2.54
CA GLU A 25 27.52 -13.96 2.05
C GLU A 25 26.80 -14.73 3.16
N ASN A 26 27.20 -14.54 4.41
CA ASN A 26 26.62 -15.18 5.57
C ASN A 26 25.59 -14.32 6.29
N CYS A 27 25.37 -13.08 5.82
CA CYS A 27 24.32 -12.22 6.36
C CYS A 27 22.95 -12.68 5.88
N ILE A 28 21.94 -12.40 6.70
CA ILE A 28 20.55 -12.80 6.40
C ILE A 28 20.00 -11.95 5.26
N LYS A 29 19.50 -12.62 4.23
CA LYS A 29 18.82 -12.00 3.08
C LYS A 29 17.42 -12.59 2.95
N ILE A 30 16.42 -11.72 2.80
CA ILE A 30 15.03 -12.13 2.62
C ILE A 30 14.47 -11.35 1.44
N VAL A 31 13.70 -12.04 0.59
CA VAL A 31 12.96 -11.41 -0.51
C VAL A 31 11.48 -11.57 -0.21
N LEU A 32 10.78 -10.44 -0.10
CA LEU A 32 9.35 -10.38 0.18
C LEU A 32 8.60 -9.77 -1.02
N PRO A 33 7.31 -10.05 -1.19
CA PRO A 33 6.49 -9.28 -2.12
C PRO A 33 6.49 -7.81 -1.71
N SER A 34 6.54 -6.89 -2.69
CA SER A 34 6.49 -5.47 -2.38
C SER A 34 5.13 -5.07 -1.80
N PRO A 35 5.04 -3.97 -1.02
CA PRO A 35 3.75 -3.46 -0.55
C PRO A 35 2.76 -3.21 -1.69
N SER A 36 3.22 -2.63 -2.80
CA SER A 36 2.37 -2.39 -3.97
C SER A 36 1.72 -3.67 -4.48
N LEU A 37 2.47 -4.77 -4.55
CA LEU A 37 1.94 -6.05 -4.99
C LEU A 37 0.97 -6.65 -3.96
N VAL A 38 1.34 -6.64 -2.66
CA VAL A 38 0.51 -7.19 -1.58
C VAL A 38 -0.85 -6.50 -1.53
N TYR A 39 -0.86 -5.16 -1.54
CA TYR A 39 -2.11 -4.41 -1.45
C TYR A 39 -2.91 -4.46 -2.75
N SER A 40 -2.25 -4.55 -3.90
CA SER A 40 -2.91 -4.79 -5.17
C SER A 40 -3.73 -6.09 -5.13
N ARG A 41 -3.17 -7.16 -4.57
CA ARG A 41 -3.87 -8.43 -4.40
C ARG A 41 -5.05 -8.33 -3.46
N LYS A 42 -4.90 -7.61 -2.35
CA LYS A 42 -5.99 -7.37 -1.39
C LYS A 42 -7.13 -6.58 -2.04
N ILE A 43 -6.81 -5.54 -2.79
CA ILE A 43 -7.81 -4.75 -3.52
C ILE A 43 -8.52 -5.62 -4.55
N CYS A 44 -7.80 -6.46 -5.28
CA CYS A 44 -8.38 -7.38 -6.24
C CYS A 44 -9.40 -8.32 -5.59
N TYR A 45 -9.12 -8.82 -4.40
CA TYR A 45 -10.05 -9.62 -3.61
C TYR A 45 -11.33 -8.84 -3.29
N PHE A 46 -11.20 -7.60 -2.79
CA PHE A 46 -12.36 -6.76 -2.50
C PHE A 46 -13.12 -6.35 -3.77
N THR A 47 -12.42 -6.23 -4.88
CA THR A 47 -13.05 -5.97 -6.18
C THR A 47 -13.99 -7.10 -6.56
N LYS A 48 -13.58 -8.35 -6.37
CA LYS A 48 -14.42 -9.52 -6.61
C LYS A 48 -15.64 -9.56 -5.71
N LEU A 49 -15.50 -9.10 -4.47
CA LEU A 49 -16.62 -9.01 -3.52
C LEU A 49 -17.50 -7.79 -3.75
N ARG A 50 -17.11 -6.88 -4.63
CA ARG A 50 -17.78 -5.60 -4.89
C ARG A 50 -17.97 -4.76 -3.63
N SER A 51 -16.99 -4.79 -2.75
CA SER A 51 -17.00 -4.01 -1.51
C SER A 51 -16.48 -2.60 -1.76
N ASP A 52 -17.11 -1.61 -1.16
CA ASP A 52 -16.53 -0.27 -1.10
C ASP A 52 -15.31 -0.28 -0.18
N LEU A 53 -14.31 0.55 -0.46
CA LEU A 53 -13.06 0.58 0.28
C LEU A 53 -12.80 1.93 0.93
N PHE A 54 -12.36 1.88 2.17
CA PHE A 54 -11.72 2.99 2.85
C PHE A 54 -10.24 2.63 3.04
N ILE A 55 -9.34 3.44 2.46
CA ILE A 55 -7.91 3.17 2.49
C ILE A 55 -7.22 4.25 3.30
N LYS A 56 -6.47 3.84 4.30
CA LYS A 56 -5.71 4.70 5.19
C LYS A 56 -4.26 4.24 5.30
N GLY A 57 -3.44 5.05 5.96
CA GLY A 57 -2.01 4.75 6.12
C GLY A 57 -1.18 5.32 4.98
N GLY A 58 -0.10 4.67 4.67
CA GLY A 58 0.80 5.07 3.58
C GLY A 58 1.66 6.29 3.89
N PRO A 59 2.22 6.93 2.85
CA PRO A 59 2.11 6.51 1.45
C PRO A 59 2.96 5.28 1.11
N ILE A 60 2.61 4.61 0.03
CA ILE A 60 3.39 3.51 -0.54
C ILE A 60 3.70 3.80 -2.02
N GLY A 61 4.61 3.04 -2.62
CA GLY A 61 4.85 3.11 -4.05
C GLY A 61 3.60 2.75 -4.85
N GLY A 62 3.32 3.51 -5.93
CA GLY A 62 2.13 3.36 -6.75
C GLY A 62 2.12 2.10 -7.61
N GLY A 63 2.25 2.25 -8.93
CA GLY A 63 2.33 1.13 -9.87
C GLY A 63 1.12 0.19 -9.82
N ARG A 64 1.34 -1.06 -9.40
CA ARG A 64 0.28 -2.07 -9.35
C ARG A 64 -0.86 -1.68 -8.41
N PHE A 65 -0.55 -0.99 -7.33
CA PHE A 65 -1.55 -0.49 -6.39
C PHE A 65 -2.51 0.47 -7.09
N THR A 66 -1.98 1.45 -7.81
CA THR A 66 -2.80 2.43 -8.55
C THR A 66 -3.66 1.75 -9.62
N GLU A 67 -3.11 0.79 -10.33
CA GLU A 67 -3.85 0.05 -11.35
C GLU A 67 -5.01 -0.76 -10.73
N SER A 68 -4.80 -1.37 -9.57
CA SER A 68 -5.86 -2.11 -8.88
C SER A 68 -6.99 -1.20 -8.41
N LEU A 69 -6.68 0.03 -7.99
CA LEU A 69 -7.69 1.03 -7.64
C LEU A 69 -8.54 1.39 -8.87
N ARG A 70 -7.90 1.59 -10.01
CA ARG A 70 -8.60 1.90 -11.26
C ARG A 70 -9.58 0.78 -11.65
N ARG A 71 -9.14 -0.46 -11.53
CA ARG A 71 -10.00 -1.62 -11.82
C ARG A 71 -11.17 -1.72 -10.85
N HIS A 72 -10.91 -1.44 -9.58
CA HIS A 72 -11.94 -1.45 -8.54
C HIS A 72 -13.05 -0.44 -8.85
N LEU A 73 -12.67 0.80 -9.19
CA LEU A 73 -13.62 1.84 -9.53
C LEU A 73 -14.45 1.49 -10.78
N LYS A 74 -13.88 0.78 -11.74
CA LYS A 74 -14.60 0.35 -12.95
C LYS A 74 -15.77 -0.59 -12.66
N THR A 75 -15.74 -1.30 -11.55
CA THR A 75 -16.86 -2.19 -11.16
C THR A 75 -18.04 -1.44 -10.55
N GLY A 76 -17.92 -0.14 -10.35
CA GLY A 76 -18.94 0.69 -9.70
C GLY A 76 -18.78 0.78 -8.18
N SER A 77 -17.85 0.05 -7.60
CA SER A 77 -17.53 0.16 -6.16
C SER A 77 -16.76 1.45 -5.89
N LYS A 78 -16.89 1.96 -4.67
CA LYS A 78 -16.33 3.24 -4.28
C LYS A 78 -15.02 3.08 -3.50
N ILE A 79 -14.19 4.11 -3.56
CA ILE A 79 -12.97 4.21 -2.78
C ILE A 79 -12.95 5.57 -2.11
N ILE A 80 -12.66 5.58 -0.81
CA ILE A 80 -12.36 6.80 -0.04
C ILE A 80 -10.97 6.62 0.55
N MET A 81 -10.14 7.66 0.48
CA MET A 81 -8.78 7.60 1.00
C MET A 81 -8.51 8.71 2.01
N THR A 82 -7.65 8.42 2.99
CA THR A 82 -7.03 9.47 3.79
C THR A 82 -6.01 10.21 2.94
N LYS A 83 -5.63 11.40 3.39
CA LYS A 83 -4.66 12.24 2.72
C LYS A 83 -3.33 11.53 2.47
N ASP A 84 -2.78 10.87 3.51
CA ASP A 84 -1.50 10.17 3.38
C ASP A 84 -1.58 8.99 2.42
N ALA A 85 -2.65 8.22 2.47
CA ALA A 85 -2.88 7.12 1.53
C ALA A 85 -3.00 7.64 0.09
N ALA A 86 -3.66 8.78 -0.11
CA ALA A 86 -3.85 9.37 -1.43
C ALA A 86 -2.54 9.79 -2.09
N TYR A 87 -1.51 10.15 -1.32
CA TYR A 87 -0.18 10.44 -1.86
C TYR A 87 0.49 9.22 -2.53
N SER A 88 -0.01 8.02 -2.27
CA SER A 88 0.42 6.81 -3.00
C SER A 88 -0.04 6.83 -4.46
N VAL A 89 -1.10 7.56 -4.76
CA VAL A 89 -1.68 7.64 -6.12
C VAL A 89 -1.05 8.77 -6.91
N ARG A 90 -1.03 9.98 -6.35
CA ARG A 90 -0.43 11.17 -6.95
C ARG A 90 0.02 12.13 -5.86
N ASN A 91 1.03 12.94 -6.18
CA ASN A 91 1.53 13.99 -5.27
C ASN A 91 0.55 15.16 -5.15
N ASN A 92 -0.31 15.36 -6.13
CA ASN A 92 -1.35 16.38 -6.12
C ASN A 92 -2.70 15.74 -5.78
N LEU A 93 -3.28 16.11 -4.64
CA LEU A 93 -4.53 15.52 -4.17
C LEU A 93 -5.72 15.82 -5.09
N GLU A 94 -5.70 16.94 -5.80
CA GLU A 94 -6.75 17.24 -6.77
C GLU A 94 -6.76 16.25 -7.94
N GLU A 95 -5.59 15.74 -8.33
CA GLU A 95 -5.51 14.69 -9.34
C GLU A 95 -6.07 13.35 -8.82
N VAL A 96 -5.95 13.09 -7.51
CA VAL A 96 -6.58 11.92 -6.90
C VAL A 96 -8.09 12.06 -6.90
N ARG A 97 -8.61 13.23 -6.50
CA ARG A 97 -10.05 13.50 -6.50
C ARG A 97 -10.65 13.44 -7.90
N ALA A 98 -9.90 13.86 -8.91
CA ALA A 98 -10.33 13.80 -10.32
C ALA A 98 -10.51 12.36 -10.81
N ARG A 99 -10.02 11.36 -10.08
CA ARG A 99 -10.19 9.93 -10.38
C ARG A 99 -11.40 9.32 -9.67
N ASP A 100 -12.31 10.14 -9.16
CA ASP A 100 -13.47 9.72 -8.37
C ASP A 100 -13.10 9.06 -7.05
N ILE A 101 -11.99 9.50 -6.46
CA ILE A 101 -11.54 9.06 -5.14
C ILE A 101 -11.63 10.25 -4.18
N PRO A 102 -12.67 10.34 -3.34
CA PRO A 102 -12.70 11.35 -2.29
C PRO A 102 -11.53 11.19 -1.33
N VAL A 103 -10.90 12.30 -0.98
CA VAL A 103 -9.81 12.36 -0.02
C VAL A 103 -10.31 13.11 1.21
N ILE A 104 -10.23 12.46 2.36
CA ILE A 104 -10.75 13.02 3.61
C ILE A 104 -9.62 13.38 4.57
N GLU A 105 -9.92 14.29 5.48
CA GLU A 105 -9.09 14.56 6.65
C GLU A 105 -9.39 13.53 7.75
N GLY A 106 -8.38 13.21 8.56
CA GLY A 106 -8.54 12.25 9.65
C GLY A 106 -8.35 10.79 9.20
N GLU A 107 -8.51 9.90 10.16
CA GLU A 107 -8.17 8.48 10.02
C GLU A 107 -9.40 7.56 10.03
N ASN A 108 -10.59 8.12 10.13
CA ASN A 108 -11.82 7.33 10.22
C ASN A 108 -12.71 7.58 9.01
N PRO A 109 -13.40 6.54 8.51
CA PRO A 109 -14.34 6.72 7.41
C PRO A 109 -15.56 7.51 7.86
N PRO A 110 -16.35 8.06 6.92
CA PRO A 110 -17.65 8.66 7.24
C PRO A 110 -18.55 7.66 8.00
N GLN A 111 -19.43 8.18 8.86
CA GLN A 111 -20.32 7.34 9.70
C GLN A 111 -21.23 6.43 8.88
N ASP A 112 -21.66 6.88 7.72
CA ASP A 112 -22.53 6.11 6.81
C ASP A 112 -21.79 5.15 5.90
N PHE A 113 -20.45 5.12 5.99
CA PHE A 113 -19.65 4.21 5.18
C PHE A 113 -19.86 2.76 5.59
N LYS A 114 -20.17 1.92 4.62
CA LYS A 114 -20.39 0.48 4.81
C LYS A 114 -19.52 -0.29 3.83
N GLY A 115 -18.30 -0.51 4.18
CA GLY A 115 -17.34 -1.23 3.34
C GLY A 115 -16.20 -1.76 4.15
N GLU A 116 -15.12 -2.06 3.47
CA GLU A 116 -13.92 -2.61 4.09
C GLU A 116 -12.87 -1.53 4.28
N THR A 117 -12.10 -1.63 5.35
CA THR A 117 -10.97 -0.75 5.63
C THR A 117 -9.67 -1.47 5.32
N LEU A 118 -8.81 -0.81 4.54
CA LEU A 118 -7.47 -1.29 4.21
C LEU A 118 -6.44 -0.28 4.71
N GLU A 119 -5.56 -0.73 5.60
CA GLU A 119 -4.43 0.08 6.06
C GLU A 119 -3.18 -0.30 5.30
N ILE A 120 -2.58 0.67 4.60
CA ILE A 120 -1.38 0.44 3.79
C ILE A 120 -0.13 0.95 4.50
N LYS A 121 0.94 0.18 4.42
CA LYS A 121 2.24 0.48 5.04
C LYS A 121 3.37 0.10 4.11
N GLU A 122 4.37 0.98 3.96
CA GLU A 122 5.57 0.68 3.16
C GLU A 122 6.36 -0.47 3.77
N VAL A 123 6.54 -0.45 5.09
CA VAL A 123 7.23 -1.49 5.84
C VAL A 123 6.36 -1.93 7.01
N ASN A 124 6.11 -3.23 7.11
CA ASN A 124 5.42 -3.80 8.26
C ASN A 124 6.46 -4.43 9.19
N ILE A 125 6.85 -3.70 10.23
CA ILE A 125 7.88 -4.13 11.17
C ILE A 125 7.49 -5.43 11.88
N ALA A 126 6.20 -5.65 12.10
CA ALA A 126 5.72 -6.87 12.76
C ALA A 126 5.94 -8.13 11.91
N GLU A 127 6.10 -8.00 10.61
CA GLU A 127 6.36 -9.11 9.69
C GLU A 127 7.85 -9.31 9.40
N LEU A 128 8.68 -8.40 9.87
CA LEU A 128 10.14 -8.52 9.78
C LEU A 128 10.71 -9.25 11.00
#